data_60dc83d694ac0554ef6b83620eb35835
#
_entry.id   60dc83d694ac0554ef6b83620eb35835
#
_cell.length_a   1.000
_cell.length_b   1.000
_cell.length_c   1.000
_cell.angle_alpha   90.00
_cell.angle_beta   90.00
_cell.angle_gamma   90.00
#
_symmetry.space_group_name_H-M   'P 1'
#
loop_
_entity.id
_entity.type
_entity.pdbx_description
1 polymer ?
#
loop_
_entity_poly.entity_id
_entity_poly.type
_entity_poly.pdbx_seq_one_letter_code
_entity_poly.pdbx_strand_id
1 'polypeptide(L)'
;MSILLVSLLSLAHGPCKAQKVDNSTVNALDIGRYLGEWYEIARFDHSFERGLTNAKALYKLNADGTVSVKNSGKKNGKSKTSFGKAKLTDTAGLLRVSFFGPFYSDYRVMMLSEDYRYALIGSGSSKYLWILSRTPEVPDHMLKQIMTEASERGYDLDKLIWVDQTSERDLSSPFTATK
;
A
#
# COMPACT_ATOMS: atom_id res chain seq x y z
N MET A 1 56.55 -9.26 32.95
CA MET A 1 55.94 -8.30 32.03
C MET A 1 55.20 -9.11 30.96
N SER A 2 53.87 -9.25 31.13
CA SER A 2 53.00 -9.97 30.18
C SER A 2 52.29 -8.93 29.31
N ILE A 3 52.52 -9.01 28.01
CA ILE A 3 51.91 -8.13 27.02
C ILE A 3 50.60 -8.79 26.59
N LEU A 4 49.47 -8.16 26.96
CA LEU A 4 48.12 -8.55 26.48
C LEU A 4 47.94 -8.02 25.06
N LEU A 5 47.83 -8.93 24.11
CA LEU A 5 47.47 -8.64 22.71
C LEU A 5 45.92 -8.54 22.64
N VAL A 6 45.42 -7.28 22.53
CA VAL A 6 43.99 -7.05 22.25
C VAL A 6 43.81 -7.10 20.75
N SER A 7 43.21 -8.20 20.27
CA SER A 7 42.81 -8.33 18.85
C SER A 7 41.52 -7.54 18.62
N LEU A 8 41.63 -6.41 17.90
CA LEU A 8 40.48 -5.68 17.37
C LEU A 8 39.81 -6.52 16.27
N LEU A 9 38.65 -7.10 16.57
CA LEU A 9 37.80 -7.74 15.59
C LEU A 9 37.07 -6.63 14.81
N SER A 10 37.57 -6.29 13.63
CA SER A 10 36.95 -5.36 12.68
C SER A 10 35.74 -6.03 12.08
N LEU A 11 34.53 -5.70 12.52
CA LEU A 11 33.28 -6.07 11.87
C LEU A 11 33.16 -5.31 10.56
N ALA A 12 33.57 -5.93 9.47
CA ALA A 12 33.38 -5.42 8.12
C ALA A 12 31.88 -5.42 7.81
N HIS A 13 31.22 -4.25 7.90
CA HIS A 13 29.88 -4.07 7.34
C HIS A 13 30.04 -4.06 5.81
N GLY A 14 29.74 -5.22 5.19
CA GLY A 14 29.64 -5.32 3.75
C GLY A 14 28.52 -4.39 3.22
N PRO A 15 28.60 -3.94 1.94
CA PRO A 15 27.55 -3.10 1.36
C PRO A 15 26.22 -3.83 1.45
N CYS A 16 25.24 -3.21 2.11
CA CYS A 16 23.86 -3.69 2.18
C CYS A 16 23.30 -3.75 0.75
N LYS A 17 23.32 -4.93 0.13
CA LYS A 17 22.66 -5.14 -1.16
C LYS A 17 21.18 -4.85 -0.94
N ALA A 18 20.63 -3.89 -1.70
CA ALA A 18 19.21 -3.63 -1.72
C ALA A 18 18.48 -4.97 -1.92
N GLN A 19 17.70 -5.40 -0.93
CA GLN A 19 16.99 -6.66 -0.96
C GLN A 19 16.00 -6.62 -2.13
N LYS A 20 16.15 -7.55 -3.07
CA LYS A 20 15.23 -7.68 -4.19
C LYS A 20 13.93 -8.27 -3.64
N VAL A 21 12.87 -7.48 -3.66
CA VAL A 21 11.53 -7.95 -3.26
C VAL A 21 10.87 -8.71 -4.41
N ASP A 22 10.02 -9.68 -4.08
CA ASP A 22 9.07 -10.27 -5.02
C ASP A 22 7.87 -9.32 -5.17
N ASN A 23 7.78 -8.65 -6.29
CA ASN A 23 6.66 -7.79 -6.66
C ASN A 23 5.80 -8.38 -7.78
N SER A 24 5.79 -9.72 -7.92
CA SER A 24 4.89 -10.42 -8.81
C SER A 24 3.42 -10.12 -8.47
N THR A 25 2.60 -10.03 -9.50
CA THR A 25 1.18 -9.70 -9.36
C THR A 25 0.32 -10.95 -9.25
N VAL A 26 -0.93 -10.79 -8.82
CA VAL A 26 -1.95 -11.84 -8.86
C VAL A 26 -2.15 -12.39 -10.27
N ASN A 27 -2.49 -13.67 -10.38
CA ASN A 27 -2.66 -14.35 -11.66
C ASN A 27 -3.97 -13.96 -12.40
N ALA A 28 -4.91 -13.34 -11.69
CA ALA A 28 -6.17 -12.86 -12.27
C ALA A 28 -6.62 -11.58 -11.53
N LEU A 29 -7.22 -10.65 -12.27
CA LEU A 29 -7.84 -9.44 -11.73
C LEU A 29 -9.10 -9.13 -12.51
N ASP A 30 -10.26 -9.28 -11.87
CA ASP A 30 -11.51 -8.71 -12.35
C ASP A 30 -11.54 -7.22 -12.00
N ILE A 31 -11.29 -6.39 -13.00
CA ILE A 31 -11.24 -4.93 -12.79
C ILE A 31 -12.60 -4.40 -12.32
N GLY A 32 -13.72 -4.95 -12.76
CA GLY A 32 -15.04 -4.52 -12.33
C GLY A 32 -15.26 -4.68 -10.82
N ARG A 33 -14.80 -5.81 -10.26
CA ARG A 33 -14.82 -6.04 -8.80
C ARG A 33 -13.80 -5.19 -8.04
N TYR A 34 -12.68 -4.85 -8.69
CA TYR A 34 -11.61 -4.06 -8.06
C TYR A 34 -11.95 -2.56 -7.98
N LEU A 35 -12.80 -2.03 -8.86
CA LEU A 35 -13.25 -0.64 -8.85
C LEU A 35 -13.93 -0.25 -7.53
N GLY A 36 -14.20 1.04 -7.36
CA GLY A 36 -14.83 1.61 -6.18
C GLY A 36 -13.84 2.14 -5.16
N GLU A 37 -14.29 2.32 -3.93
CA GLU A 37 -13.50 2.92 -2.85
C GLU A 37 -12.66 1.88 -2.10
N TRP A 38 -11.46 2.29 -1.74
CA TRP A 38 -10.52 1.58 -0.90
C TRP A 38 -9.95 2.51 0.17
N TYR A 39 -9.95 2.05 1.42
CA TYR A 39 -9.24 2.70 2.53
C TYR A 39 -7.79 2.27 2.52
N GLU A 40 -6.88 3.21 2.72
CA GLU A 40 -5.47 2.93 2.93
C GLU A 40 -5.22 2.65 4.40
N ILE A 41 -4.90 1.40 4.73
CA ILE A 41 -4.70 0.95 6.12
C ILE A 41 -3.27 1.20 6.57
N ALA A 42 -2.31 0.90 5.70
CA ALA A 42 -0.90 1.14 5.95
C ALA A 42 -0.16 1.39 4.64
N ARG A 43 1.00 2.04 4.73
CA ARG A 43 1.89 2.29 3.60
C ARG A 43 3.34 2.42 4.04
N PHE A 44 4.27 2.33 3.10
CA PHE A 44 5.61 2.87 3.29
C PHE A 44 5.60 4.40 3.17
N ASP A 45 6.49 5.08 3.93
CA ASP A 45 6.56 6.55 3.88
C ASP A 45 7.07 7.04 2.51
N HIS A 46 6.35 7.96 1.92
CA HIS A 46 6.74 8.68 0.72
C HIS A 46 6.20 10.11 0.72
N SER A 47 6.89 11.01 0.03
CA SER A 47 6.71 12.46 0.16
C SER A 47 5.31 12.95 -0.19
N PHE A 48 4.64 12.32 -1.15
CA PHE A 48 3.34 12.78 -1.66
C PHE A 48 2.16 12.41 -0.75
N GLU A 49 2.29 11.41 0.15
CA GLU A 49 1.25 11.03 1.13
C GLU A 49 1.67 11.27 2.58
N ARG A 50 2.90 11.75 2.82
CA ARG A 50 3.42 11.97 4.17
C ARG A 50 2.50 12.84 5.02
N GLY A 51 2.08 12.31 6.18
CA GLY A 51 1.20 12.98 7.12
C GLY A 51 -0.27 13.03 6.70
N LEU A 52 -0.68 12.26 5.67
CA LEU A 52 -2.10 12.06 5.37
C LEU A 52 -2.74 11.09 6.37
N THR A 53 -3.92 11.46 6.86
CA THR A 53 -4.87 10.62 7.61
C THR A 53 -6.14 10.47 6.78
N ASN A 54 -6.98 9.49 7.11
CA ASN A 54 -8.22 9.18 6.39
C ASN A 54 -8.01 9.04 4.87
N ALA A 55 -6.85 8.43 4.51
CA ALA A 55 -6.47 8.27 3.12
C ALA A 55 -7.32 7.20 2.44
N LYS A 56 -7.84 7.54 1.26
CA LYS A 56 -8.67 6.67 0.42
C LYS A 56 -8.32 6.81 -1.04
N ALA A 57 -8.53 5.74 -1.79
CA ALA A 57 -8.48 5.71 -3.24
C ALA A 57 -9.86 5.34 -3.80
N LEU A 58 -10.31 6.06 -4.82
CA LEU A 58 -11.51 5.72 -5.58
C LEU A 58 -11.13 5.48 -7.04
N TYR A 59 -11.48 4.29 -7.53
CA TYR A 59 -11.24 3.85 -8.90
C TYR A 59 -12.54 3.79 -9.69
N LYS A 60 -12.58 4.39 -10.89
CA LYS A 60 -13.74 4.35 -11.79
C LYS A 60 -13.30 4.04 -13.21
N LEU A 61 -13.99 3.11 -13.88
CA LEU A 61 -13.75 2.81 -15.28
C LEU A 61 -14.26 3.95 -16.16
N ASN A 62 -13.45 4.37 -17.12
CA ASN A 62 -13.79 5.35 -18.13
C ASN A 62 -14.28 4.67 -19.41
N ALA A 63 -15.00 5.40 -20.25
CA ALA A 63 -15.47 4.90 -21.54
C ALA A 63 -14.34 4.48 -22.51
N ASP A 64 -13.12 5.03 -22.32
CA ASP A 64 -11.93 4.71 -23.12
C ASP A 64 -11.17 3.46 -22.59
N GLY A 65 -11.73 2.72 -21.63
CA GLY A 65 -11.13 1.54 -21.02
C GLY A 65 -10.03 1.84 -19.98
N THR A 66 -9.73 3.10 -19.71
CA THR A 66 -8.81 3.48 -18.63
C THR A 66 -9.55 3.59 -17.30
N VAL A 67 -8.82 3.70 -16.20
CA VAL A 67 -9.37 3.87 -14.85
C VAL A 67 -9.01 5.25 -14.32
N SER A 68 -10.01 6.05 -13.96
CA SER A 68 -9.81 7.26 -13.18
C SER A 68 -9.43 6.90 -11.75
N VAL A 69 -8.42 7.56 -11.21
CA VAL A 69 -7.94 7.40 -9.84
C VAL A 69 -8.15 8.72 -9.10
N LYS A 70 -8.85 8.67 -7.98
CA LYS A 70 -8.97 9.80 -7.07
C LYS A 70 -8.44 9.37 -5.71
N ASN A 71 -7.28 9.89 -5.31
CA ASN A 71 -6.77 9.75 -3.95
C ASN A 71 -7.22 10.94 -3.12
N SER A 72 -7.66 10.68 -1.90
CA SER A 72 -8.12 11.71 -0.97
C SER A 72 -7.67 11.39 0.45
N GLY A 73 -7.60 12.40 1.31
CA GLY A 73 -7.26 12.28 2.71
C GLY A 73 -7.26 13.62 3.40
N LYS A 74 -6.82 13.67 4.66
CA LYS A 74 -6.66 14.90 5.44
C LYS A 74 -5.20 15.11 5.80
N LYS A 75 -4.72 16.34 5.71
CA LYS A 75 -3.39 16.75 6.19
C LYS A 75 -3.54 18.02 7.01
N ASN A 76 -3.14 17.98 8.28
CA ASN A 76 -3.32 19.09 9.22
C ASN A 76 -4.78 19.59 9.25
N GLY A 77 -5.74 18.66 9.32
CA GLY A 77 -7.18 18.95 9.33
C GLY A 77 -7.78 19.40 7.99
N LYS A 78 -6.97 19.64 6.95
CA LYS A 78 -7.44 20.10 5.64
C LYS A 78 -7.56 18.95 4.65
N SER A 79 -8.67 18.89 3.91
CA SER A 79 -8.85 17.92 2.83
C SER A 79 -7.80 18.10 1.73
N LYS A 80 -7.26 16.97 1.26
CA LYS A 80 -6.35 16.87 0.13
C LYS A 80 -6.92 15.88 -0.87
N THR A 81 -6.79 16.20 -2.16
CA THR A 81 -7.25 15.32 -3.24
C THR A 81 -6.26 15.39 -4.39
N SER A 82 -5.96 14.24 -4.98
CA SER A 82 -5.16 14.09 -6.19
C SER A 82 -5.93 13.25 -7.20
N PHE A 83 -5.85 13.62 -8.47
CA PHE A 83 -6.48 12.90 -9.57
C PHE A 83 -5.41 12.30 -10.46
N GLY A 84 -5.61 11.04 -10.81
CA GLY A 84 -4.73 10.31 -11.70
C GLY A 84 -5.52 9.45 -12.68
N LYS A 85 -4.78 8.79 -13.55
CA LYS A 85 -5.31 7.87 -14.56
C LYS A 85 -4.48 6.59 -14.54
N ALA A 86 -5.14 5.44 -14.58
CA ALA A 86 -4.49 4.15 -14.73
C ALA A 86 -4.86 3.52 -16.08
N LYS A 87 -3.89 2.84 -16.68
CA LYS A 87 -4.06 1.98 -17.85
C LYS A 87 -3.96 0.53 -17.42
N LEU A 88 -4.83 -0.31 -17.90
CA LEU A 88 -4.71 -1.75 -17.79
C LEU A 88 -3.54 -2.23 -18.68
N THR A 89 -2.95 -3.35 -18.33
CA THR A 89 -1.91 -4.01 -19.12
C THR A 89 -2.33 -5.46 -19.41
N ASP A 90 -1.60 -6.15 -20.26
CA ASP A 90 -1.83 -7.57 -20.55
C ASP A 90 -1.42 -8.50 -19.38
N THR A 91 -0.72 -7.96 -18.38
CA THR A 91 -0.34 -8.69 -17.18
C THR A 91 -1.42 -8.50 -16.11
N ALA A 92 -2.03 -9.59 -15.66
CA ALA A 92 -3.01 -9.54 -14.57
C ALA A 92 -2.44 -8.86 -13.33
N GLY A 93 -3.22 -7.97 -12.71
CA GLY A 93 -2.80 -7.23 -11.51
C GLY A 93 -1.75 -6.13 -11.73
N LEU A 94 -1.25 -5.94 -12.94
CA LEU A 94 -0.35 -4.82 -13.27
C LEU A 94 -1.13 -3.70 -13.97
N LEU A 95 -1.13 -2.52 -13.36
CA LEU A 95 -1.63 -1.30 -13.97
C LEU A 95 -0.49 -0.28 -14.08
N ARG A 96 -0.62 0.64 -15.02
CA ARG A 96 0.27 1.80 -15.17
C ARG A 96 -0.46 3.04 -14.71
N VAL A 97 -0.04 3.65 -13.61
CA VAL A 97 -0.71 4.79 -12.97
C VAL A 97 0.09 6.07 -13.16
N SER A 98 -0.59 7.16 -13.53
CA SER A 98 -0.02 8.50 -13.64
C SER A 98 -0.88 9.52 -12.88
N PHE A 99 -0.23 10.37 -12.10
CA PHE A 99 -0.79 11.59 -11.51
C PHE A 99 -0.26 12.85 -12.21
N PHE A 100 0.79 12.70 -13.02
CA PHE A 100 1.42 13.78 -13.79
C PHE A 100 1.80 13.20 -15.15
N GLY A 101 0.88 13.20 -16.10
CA GLY A 101 1.14 12.70 -17.45
C GLY A 101 2.32 13.43 -18.11
N PRO A 102 3.16 12.80 -18.89
CA PRO A 102 3.08 11.44 -19.42
C PRO A 102 3.79 10.36 -18.58
N PHE A 103 4.16 10.66 -17.33
CA PHE A 103 4.94 9.77 -16.48
C PHE A 103 4.05 8.73 -15.80
N TYR A 104 4.29 7.46 -16.09
CA TYR A 104 3.56 6.32 -15.53
C TYR A 104 4.47 5.47 -14.64
N SER A 105 3.93 5.07 -13.49
CA SER A 105 4.55 4.13 -12.56
C SER A 105 3.76 2.84 -12.51
N ASP A 106 4.43 1.74 -12.15
CA ASP A 106 3.78 0.46 -11.91
C ASP A 106 2.92 0.54 -10.65
N TYR A 107 1.72 0.02 -10.75
CA TYR A 107 0.81 -0.29 -9.66
C TYR A 107 0.54 -1.79 -9.72
N ARG A 108 1.03 -2.52 -8.74
CA ARG A 108 1.07 -3.97 -8.74
C ARG A 108 0.18 -4.51 -7.63
N VAL A 109 -0.93 -5.14 -8.02
CA VAL A 109 -1.78 -5.89 -7.09
C VAL A 109 -1.07 -7.21 -6.83
N MET A 110 -0.37 -7.31 -5.69
CA MET A 110 0.47 -8.46 -5.35
C MET A 110 -0.31 -9.54 -4.59
N MET A 111 -1.28 -9.13 -3.77
CA MET A 111 -2.23 -9.99 -3.10
C MET A 111 -3.61 -9.35 -3.19
N LEU A 112 -4.64 -10.18 -3.34
CA LEU A 112 -6.05 -9.77 -3.35
C LEU A 112 -6.87 -10.89 -2.71
N SER A 113 -7.70 -10.55 -1.71
CA SER A 113 -8.60 -11.54 -1.12
C SER A 113 -9.67 -11.98 -2.13
N GLU A 114 -10.15 -13.22 -2.04
CA GLU A 114 -11.14 -13.79 -2.97
C GLU A 114 -12.43 -12.97 -3.07
N ASP A 115 -12.82 -12.34 -1.96
CA ASP A 115 -13.98 -11.46 -1.87
C ASP A 115 -13.71 -10.02 -2.34
N TYR A 116 -12.47 -9.69 -2.75
CA TYR A 116 -12.02 -8.36 -3.18
C TYR A 116 -12.14 -7.28 -2.10
N ARG A 117 -11.97 -7.66 -0.84
CA ARG A 117 -12.05 -6.72 0.29
C ARG A 117 -10.71 -6.21 0.78
N TYR A 118 -9.64 -6.94 0.55
CA TYR A 118 -8.29 -6.62 1.05
C TYR A 118 -7.27 -6.80 -0.05
N ALA A 119 -6.32 -5.89 -0.14
CA ALA A 119 -5.27 -5.95 -1.15
C ALA A 119 -3.91 -5.50 -0.61
N LEU A 120 -2.85 -6.16 -1.06
CA LEU A 120 -1.46 -5.74 -0.88
C LEU A 120 -0.97 -5.19 -2.23
N ILE A 121 -0.52 -3.95 -2.22
CA ILE A 121 -0.12 -3.23 -3.42
C ILE A 121 1.34 -2.86 -3.33
N GLY A 122 2.06 -3.08 -4.41
CA GLY A 122 3.45 -2.66 -4.58
C GLY A 122 3.67 -1.85 -5.85
N SER A 123 4.93 -1.65 -6.16
CA SER A 123 5.37 -0.97 -7.39
C SER A 123 6.50 -1.75 -8.07
N GLY A 124 7.13 -1.15 -9.10
CA GLY A 124 8.35 -1.70 -9.72
C GLY A 124 9.58 -1.69 -8.80
N SER A 125 9.48 -1.21 -7.55
CA SER A 125 10.58 -1.15 -6.59
C SER A 125 10.12 -1.47 -5.17
N SER A 126 11.06 -1.85 -4.28
CA SER A 126 10.82 -2.11 -2.86
C SER A 126 10.51 -0.86 -2.01
N LYS A 127 10.48 0.33 -2.64
CA LYS A 127 10.28 1.60 -1.92
C LYS A 127 8.81 1.91 -1.63
N TYR A 128 7.88 1.21 -2.26
CA TYR A 128 6.46 1.49 -2.17
C TYR A 128 5.70 0.22 -1.82
N LEU A 129 4.86 0.33 -0.82
CA LEU A 129 3.96 -0.71 -0.35
C LEU A 129 2.72 -0.06 0.24
N TRP A 130 1.54 -0.62 -0.04
CA TRP A 130 0.26 -0.21 0.54
C TRP A 130 -0.55 -1.44 0.94
N ILE A 131 -1.24 -1.34 2.05
CA ILE A 131 -2.31 -2.26 2.46
C ILE A 131 -3.63 -1.52 2.29
N LEU A 132 -4.50 -2.06 1.46
CA LEU A 132 -5.81 -1.49 1.16
C LEU A 132 -6.94 -2.37 1.69
N SER A 133 -8.04 -1.74 2.11
CA SER A 133 -9.26 -2.42 2.58
C SER A 133 -10.51 -1.72 2.08
N ARG A 134 -11.62 -2.48 1.94
CA ARG A 134 -12.95 -1.91 1.67
C ARG A 134 -13.59 -1.29 2.90
N THR A 135 -13.04 -1.51 4.06
CA THR A 135 -13.50 -0.95 5.34
C THR A 135 -12.35 -0.24 6.05
N PRO A 136 -12.61 0.76 6.90
CA PRO A 136 -11.56 1.47 7.65
C PRO A 136 -10.83 0.58 8.66
N GLU A 137 -11.32 -0.63 8.90
CA GLU A 137 -10.72 -1.64 9.76
C GLU A 137 -10.49 -2.94 9.01
N VAL A 138 -9.45 -3.67 9.40
CA VAL A 138 -9.11 -4.99 8.87
C VAL A 138 -9.12 -5.99 10.04
N PRO A 139 -9.82 -7.13 9.93
CA PRO A 139 -9.76 -8.17 10.95
C PRO A 139 -8.34 -8.68 11.18
N ASP A 140 -7.97 -8.96 12.43
CA ASP A 140 -6.62 -9.35 12.82
C ASP A 140 -6.06 -10.54 12.03
N HIS A 141 -6.91 -11.56 11.77
CA HIS A 141 -6.48 -12.72 11.00
C HIS A 141 -6.11 -12.36 9.56
N MET A 142 -6.87 -11.45 8.92
CA MET A 142 -6.60 -10.99 7.56
C MET A 142 -5.36 -10.09 7.53
N LEU A 143 -5.25 -9.18 8.51
CA LEU A 143 -4.07 -8.34 8.64
C LEU A 143 -2.80 -9.16 8.79
N LYS A 144 -2.84 -10.20 9.65
CA LYS A 144 -1.72 -11.13 9.82
C LYS A 144 -1.36 -11.84 8.50
N GLN A 145 -2.37 -12.28 7.73
CA GLN A 145 -2.14 -12.90 6.42
C GLN A 145 -1.44 -11.94 5.44
N ILE A 146 -1.92 -10.69 5.33
CA ILE A 146 -1.33 -9.68 4.47
C ILE A 146 0.11 -9.36 4.87
N MET A 147 0.38 -9.22 6.16
CA MET A 147 1.72 -8.95 6.68
C MET A 147 2.67 -10.13 6.46
N THR A 148 2.20 -11.38 6.63
CA THR A 148 2.98 -12.57 6.31
C THR A 148 3.36 -12.58 4.83
N GLU A 149 2.41 -12.38 3.93
CA GLU A 149 2.64 -12.29 2.48
C GLU A 149 3.68 -11.21 2.13
N ALA A 150 3.55 -10.00 2.72
CA ALA A 150 4.50 -8.91 2.46
C ALA A 150 5.92 -9.27 2.98
N SER A 151 6.02 -9.91 4.14
CA SER A 151 7.29 -10.37 4.71
C SER A 151 7.95 -11.45 3.86
N GLU A 152 7.20 -12.45 3.42
CA GLU A 152 7.68 -13.55 2.56
C GLU A 152 8.17 -13.03 1.21
N ARG A 153 7.57 -11.95 0.70
CA ARG A 153 8.02 -11.23 -0.49
C ARG A 153 9.27 -10.37 -0.26
N GLY A 154 9.78 -10.30 0.97
CA GLY A 154 11.00 -9.59 1.32
C GLY A 154 10.80 -8.10 1.63
N TYR A 155 9.58 -7.65 1.87
CA TYR A 155 9.34 -6.27 2.33
C TYR A 155 9.66 -6.12 3.82
N ASP A 156 10.31 -5.02 4.16
CA ASP A 156 10.66 -4.64 5.53
C ASP A 156 9.46 -4.00 6.23
N LEU A 157 8.76 -4.78 7.05
CA LEU A 157 7.51 -4.36 7.69
C LEU A 157 7.71 -3.26 8.75
N ASP A 158 8.92 -3.08 9.27
CA ASP A 158 9.24 -1.99 10.22
C ASP A 158 9.11 -0.61 9.55
N LYS A 159 9.08 -0.55 8.22
CA LYS A 159 8.83 0.68 7.44
C LYS A 159 7.37 1.03 7.26
N LEU A 160 6.44 0.18 7.70
CA LEU A 160 5.01 0.45 7.58
C LEU A 160 4.59 1.60 8.50
N ILE A 161 3.87 2.55 7.93
CA ILE A 161 3.15 3.60 8.63
C ILE A 161 1.66 3.25 8.60
N TRP A 162 1.06 3.13 9.77
CA TRP A 162 -0.38 2.92 9.91
C TRP A 162 -1.12 4.23 9.66
N VAL A 163 -2.11 4.19 8.80
CA VAL A 163 -2.92 5.37 8.45
C VAL A 163 -4.08 5.49 9.44
N ASP A 164 -4.16 6.63 10.09
CA ASP A 164 -5.29 6.92 10.98
C ASP A 164 -6.58 7.07 10.16
N GLN A 165 -7.55 6.18 10.43
CA GLN A 165 -8.90 6.15 9.85
C GLN A 165 -10.00 6.45 10.88
N THR A 166 -9.67 7.06 12.01
CA THR A 166 -10.57 7.20 13.17
C THR A 166 -11.91 7.87 12.80
N SER A 167 -11.86 8.96 12.03
CA SER A 167 -13.09 9.68 11.65
C SER A 167 -14.01 8.88 10.71
N GLU A 168 -13.49 7.89 10.02
CA GLU A 168 -14.27 7.02 9.14
C GLU A 168 -14.82 5.81 9.90
N ARG A 169 -14.09 5.34 10.92
CA ARG A 169 -14.57 4.28 11.82
C ARG A 169 -15.83 4.71 12.59
N ASP A 170 -15.82 5.93 13.12
CA ASP A 170 -16.96 6.49 13.87
C ASP A 170 -18.22 6.57 13.00
N LEU A 171 -18.08 6.82 11.69
CA LEU A 171 -19.21 6.89 10.76
C LEU A 171 -19.72 5.50 10.32
N SER A 172 -18.89 4.47 10.39
CA SER A 172 -19.23 3.10 9.97
C SER A 172 -19.78 2.23 11.10
N SER A 173 -19.63 2.67 12.36
CA SER A 173 -20.19 1.97 13.53
C SER A 173 -21.70 2.20 13.60
N PRO A 174 -22.55 1.16 13.68
CA PRO A 174 -23.97 1.35 13.94
C PRO A 174 -24.12 1.99 15.33
N PHE A 175 -24.79 3.12 15.35
CA PHE A 175 -25.08 3.93 16.52
C PHE A 175 -25.67 3.08 17.65
N THR A 176 -24.89 2.68 18.63
CA THR A 176 -25.39 2.20 19.90
C THR A 176 -25.73 3.41 20.76
N ALA A 177 -26.93 3.97 20.53
CA ALA A 177 -27.54 4.87 21.47
C ALA A 177 -27.88 4.07 22.74
N THR A 178 -26.99 4.09 23.72
CA THR A 178 -27.33 3.65 25.07
C THR A 178 -28.06 4.82 25.76
N LYS A 179 -29.34 4.59 26.06
CA LYS A 179 -30.10 5.43 26.98
C LYS A 179 -29.64 5.18 28.40
#